data_e8c464431ee56fc57433d31a30489177
#
_entry.id   e8c464431ee56fc57433d31a30489177
#
_cell.length_a   1.000
_cell.length_b   1.000
_cell.length_c   1.000
_cell.angle_alpha   90.00
_cell.angle_beta   90.00
_cell.angle_gamma   90.00
#
_symmetry.space_group_name_H-M   'P 1'
#
loop_
_entity.id
_entity.type
_entity.pdbx_description
1 polymer ?
#
loop_
_entity_poly.entity_id
_entity_poly.type
_entity_poly.pdbx_seq_one_letter_code
_entity_poly.pdbx_strand_id
1 'polypeptide(L)'
;MKKLIAIFFLVTTFSFLISLNYLNAQNPKESSYMPVVEKEDFNTTMNNLISEKPIYMKRQKDLLVERYDLSNRLSPDVTMSRGKHIQVGVRVTLPRGIKSFEELANMKPLEIKEGGLFPKGFMPLPHVKHEAGGQVFPQMHIDEINRQEGRDLTRFDIEYDLPEHFLPEFPPAIYLTTRPDLGDVSKGQLVTMNNYYELFNGILTPKQLEGLRLLVTAFPQQEFNMTADRKTKRPSRGIACFDCHANGHTNGAIHLEQSVRPQPYRSRLDTPTLRGVNIQRLFGSKRALKTVEDFTEFEQRGAYFDGDIVIAVKKGINILDRGAQVQAMAEFQEILDFPPAPKLDVFGRLIKEKATSSELKGEELFFGKAKCARCHTPPYYTDNLMYDLKVERFYKDALINGKQAFAEGPIKNFPLRGLKDSPPYLHDGRLLTIDDTVEFFNLIFELKLTKEEKTDLVAFLQCL
;
A
#
# COMPACT_ATOMS: atom_id res chain seq x y z
N MET A 1 56.70 46.22 -2.26
CA MET A 1 55.92 45.98 -3.47
C MET A 1 55.87 44.51 -3.87
N LYS A 2 56.95 43.75 -3.95
CA LYS A 2 56.87 42.31 -4.37
C LYS A 2 55.99 41.39 -3.49
N LYS A 3 55.92 41.64 -2.17
CA LYS A 3 55.03 40.85 -1.26
C LYS A 3 53.53 41.16 -1.39
N LEU A 4 53.19 42.40 -1.76
CA LEU A 4 51.77 42.78 -1.99
C LEU A 4 51.23 42.22 -3.30
N ILE A 5 52.06 42.13 -4.31
CA ILE A 5 51.66 41.59 -5.61
C ILE A 5 51.44 40.07 -5.52
N ALA A 6 52.25 39.34 -4.74
CA ALA A 6 52.06 37.92 -4.51
C ALA A 6 50.77 37.58 -3.73
N ILE A 7 50.37 38.41 -2.77
CA ILE A 7 49.12 38.24 -2.02
C ILE A 7 47.92 38.53 -2.92
N PHE A 8 48.01 39.53 -3.78
CA PHE A 8 46.93 39.87 -4.73
C PHE A 8 46.71 38.74 -5.75
N PHE A 9 47.81 38.13 -6.26
CA PHE A 9 47.71 36.98 -7.17
C PHE A 9 47.17 35.74 -6.48
N LEU A 10 47.49 35.50 -5.20
CA LEU A 10 46.99 34.35 -4.44
C LEU A 10 45.48 34.50 -4.13
N VAL A 11 45.02 35.68 -3.80
CA VAL A 11 43.62 35.96 -3.51
C VAL A 11 42.76 35.88 -4.78
N THR A 12 43.27 36.40 -5.92
CA THR A 12 42.54 36.33 -7.20
C THR A 12 42.48 34.92 -7.76
N THR A 13 43.55 34.10 -7.64
CA THR A 13 43.51 32.69 -8.06
C THR A 13 42.64 31.85 -7.13
N PHE A 14 42.59 32.11 -5.81
CA PHE A 14 41.72 31.41 -4.90
C PHE A 14 40.25 31.77 -5.12
N SER A 15 39.92 33.06 -5.38
CA SER A 15 38.57 33.50 -5.75
C SER A 15 38.09 32.93 -7.08
N PHE A 16 39.02 32.77 -8.05
CA PHE A 16 38.73 32.17 -9.36
C PHE A 16 38.48 30.66 -9.24
N LEU A 17 39.25 29.96 -8.40
CA LEU A 17 39.03 28.53 -8.10
C LEU A 17 37.71 28.29 -7.32
N ILE A 18 37.35 29.20 -6.42
CA ILE A 18 36.06 29.11 -5.72
C ILE A 18 34.91 29.35 -6.69
N SER A 19 35.01 30.35 -7.58
CA SER A 19 33.95 30.62 -8.57
C SER A 19 33.86 29.51 -9.62
N LEU A 20 34.98 28.87 -10.04
CA LEU A 20 34.93 27.69 -10.91
C LEU A 20 34.32 26.47 -10.21
N ASN A 21 34.60 26.26 -8.93
CA ASN A 21 33.95 25.21 -8.18
C ASN A 21 32.43 25.52 -7.91
N TYR A 22 32.09 26.78 -7.75
CA TYR A 22 30.69 27.21 -7.63
C TYR A 22 29.93 27.06 -8.96
N LEU A 23 30.56 27.37 -10.09
CA LEU A 23 30.00 27.17 -11.43
C LEU A 23 29.86 25.68 -11.79
N ASN A 24 30.84 24.86 -11.37
CA ASN A 24 30.72 23.40 -11.52
C ASN A 24 29.69 22.77 -10.57
N ALA A 25 29.42 23.39 -9.42
CA ALA A 25 28.34 22.98 -8.53
C ALA A 25 26.96 23.42 -9.04
N GLN A 26 26.89 24.38 -9.95
CA GLN A 26 25.64 24.80 -10.60
C GLN A 26 25.29 24.02 -11.87
N ASN A 27 26.23 23.21 -12.41
CA ASN A 27 25.87 22.11 -13.30
C ASN A 27 25.57 20.89 -12.42
N PRO A 28 24.31 20.61 -12.10
CA PRO A 28 24.02 19.36 -11.43
C PRO A 28 24.56 18.27 -12.34
N LYS A 29 25.58 17.53 -11.91
CA LYS A 29 25.87 16.23 -12.49
C LYS A 29 24.54 15.53 -12.58
N GLU A 30 24.19 15.05 -13.75
CA GLU A 30 23.00 14.21 -13.90
C GLU A 30 22.98 13.26 -12.71
N SER A 31 21.88 13.28 -11.96
CA SER A 31 21.77 12.48 -10.75
C SER A 31 22.16 11.05 -11.10
N SER A 32 23.10 10.46 -10.38
CA SER A 32 23.50 9.06 -10.58
C SER A 32 22.33 8.08 -10.36
N TYR A 33 21.19 8.59 -9.89
CA TYR A 33 19.92 7.88 -9.73
C TYR A 33 19.03 7.91 -10.96
N MET A 34 19.39 8.70 -11.99
CA MET A 34 18.58 8.77 -13.20
C MET A 34 19.05 7.69 -14.17
N PRO A 35 18.23 6.66 -14.44
CA PRO A 35 18.48 5.80 -15.58
C PRO A 35 18.52 6.66 -16.84
N VAL A 36 19.32 6.29 -17.82
CA VAL A 36 19.29 6.91 -19.16
C VAL A 36 17.87 6.71 -19.68
N VAL A 37 17.07 7.77 -19.61
CA VAL A 37 15.67 7.74 -20.02
C VAL A 37 15.64 7.97 -21.51
N GLU A 38 15.13 7.00 -22.26
CA GLU A 38 14.81 7.19 -23.66
C GLU A 38 13.79 8.32 -23.81
N LYS A 39 13.97 9.15 -24.80
CA LYS A 39 13.15 10.34 -25.02
C LYS A 39 11.91 10.01 -25.86
N GLU A 40 11.18 9.00 -25.47
CA GLU A 40 9.90 8.67 -26.09
C GLU A 40 8.81 9.67 -25.67
N ASP A 41 7.84 9.92 -26.54
CA ASP A 41 6.65 10.67 -26.14
C ASP A 41 5.68 9.74 -25.36
N PHE A 42 4.78 10.38 -24.62
CA PHE A 42 3.83 9.65 -23.77
C PHE A 42 2.97 8.64 -24.56
N ASN A 43 2.49 9.02 -25.75
CA ASN A 43 1.65 8.13 -26.54
C ASN A 43 2.41 6.89 -27.01
N THR A 44 3.68 7.06 -27.42
CA THR A 44 4.55 5.94 -27.78
C THR A 44 4.75 5.01 -26.60
N THR A 45 5.07 5.54 -25.42
CA THR A 45 5.20 4.72 -24.19
C THR A 45 3.91 3.99 -23.87
N MET A 46 2.75 4.67 -23.93
CA MET A 46 1.45 4.02 -23.67
C MET A 46 1.10 2.96 -24.69
N ASN A 47 1.36 3.20 -25.99
CA ASN A 47 1.13 2.21 -27.03
C ASN A 47 2.00 0.97 -26.82
N ASN A 48 3.26 1.15 -26.44
CA ASN A 48 4.15 0.03 -26.11
C ASN A 48 3.61 -0.76 -24.91
N LEU A 49 3.18 -0.07 -23.85
CA LEU A 49 2.57 -0.72 -22.68
C LEU A 49 1.30 -1.51 -23.05
N ILE A 50 0.44 -0.93 -23.87
CA ILE A 50 -0.79 -1.60 -24.35
C ILE A 50 -0.46 -2.83 -25.18
N SER A 51 0.53 -2.76 -26.06
CA SER A 51 0.95 -3.89 -26.90
C SER A 51 1.56 -5.04 -26.09
N GLU A 52 2.27 -4.72 -25.00
CA GLU A 52 2.89 -5.71 -24.11
C GLU A 52 1.91 -6.27 -23.06
N LYS A 53 0.81 -5.59 -22.79
CA LYS A 53 -0.17 -5.93 -21.74
C LYS A 53 -0.60 -7.42 -21.80
N PRO A 54 -0.95 -8.01 -22.95
CA PRO A 54 -1.38 -9.40 -22.98
C PRO A 54 -0.34 -10.39 -22.44
N ILE A 55 0.96 -10.11 -22.63
CA ILE A 55 2.06 -10.95 -22.15
C ILE A 55 2.13 -10.88 -20.63
N TYR A 56 2.10 -9.68 -20.06
CA TYR A 56 2.15 -9.48 -18.61
C TYR A 56 0.91 -10.05 -17.92
N MET A 57 -0.27 -9.82 -18.49
CA MET A 57 -1.54 -10.33 -17.95
C MET A 57 -1.58 -11.85 -17.94
N LYS A 58 -1.13 -12.49 -19.04
CA LYS A 58 -1.05 -13.95 -19.09
C LYS A 58 -0.11 -14.49 -18.00
N ARG A 59 1.09 -13.94 -17.89
CA ARG A 59 2.06 -14.33 -16.86
C ARG A 59 1.47 -14.19 -15.46
N GLN A 60 0.81 -13.08 -15.19
CA GLN A 60 0.20 -12.83 -13.88
C GLN A 60 -0.95 -13.78 -13.60
N LYS A 61 -1.82 -14.01 -14.57
CA LYS A 61 -2.92 -14.99 -14.45
C LYS A 61 -2.39 -16.39 -14.14
N ASP A 62 -1.38 -16.85 -14.87
CA ASP A 62 -0.78 -18.17 -14.65
C ASP A 62 -0.20 -18.26 -13.23
N LEU A 63 0.48 -17.19 -12.77
CA LEU A 63 1.04 -17.10 -11.41
C LEU A 63 -0.05 -17.17 -10.33
N LEU A 64 -1.15 -16.44 -10.50
CA LEU A 64 -2.25 -16.43 -9.53
C LEU A 64 -2.97 -17.78 -9.45
N VAL A 65 -3.26 -18.39 -10.60
CA VAL A 65 -3.91 -19.72 -10.67
C VAL A 65 -3.03 -20.82 -10.03
N GLU A 66 -1.70 -20.70 -10.13
CA GLU A 66 -0.79 -21.62 -9.46
C GLU A 66 -0.81 -21.47 -7.93
N ARG A 67 -1.08 -20.27 -7.45
CA ARG A 67 -1.00 -19.92 -6.02
C ARG A 67 -2.30 -20.10 -5.27
N TYR A 68 -3.44 -19.84 -5.95
CA TYR A 68 -4.73 -19.65 -5.30
C TYR A 68 -5.88 -20.37 -6.00
N ASP A 69 -6.86 -20.74 -5.18
CA ASP A 69 -8.22 -20.98 -5.66
C ASP A 69 -8.96 -19.64 -5.76
N LEU A 70 -9.13 -19.15 -6.96
CA LEU A 70 -9.74 -17.85 -7.26
C LEU A 70 -11.27 -17.92 -7.38
N SER A 71 -11.90 -19.04 -6.99
CA SER A 71 -13.36 -19.16 -7.03
C SER A 71 -14.04 -18.19 -6.05
N ASN A 72 -15.21 -17.66 -6.43
CA ASN A 72 -15.99 -16.78 -5.59
C ASN A 72 -16.74 -17.61 -4.52
N ARG A 73 -16.40 -17.44 -3.25
CA ARG A 73 -17.08 -18.07 -2.09
C ARG A 73 -17.37 -17.04 -1.03
N LEU A 74 -18.59 -16.61 -0.97
CA LEU A 74 -19.07 -15.53 -0.11
C LEU A 74 -19.44 -16.02 1.31
N SER A 75 -19.19 -15.18 2.30
CA SER A 75 -19.80 -15.35 3.61
C SER A 75 -21.32 -15.17 3.52
N PRO A 76 -22.12 -16.05 4.17
CA PRO A 76 -23.56 -15.82 4.26
C PRO A 76 -23.94 -14.63 5.13
N ASP A 77 -23.17 -14.36 6.19
CA ASP A 77 -23.59 -13.47 7.29
C ASP A 77 -22.68 -12.27 7.53
N VAL A 78 -21.45 -12.30 6.98
CA VAL A 78 -20.46 -11.24 7.23
C VAL A 78 -20.27 -10.38 5.99
N THR A 79 -20.38 -9.07 6.20
CA THR A 79 -20.22 -8.07 5.14
C THR A 79 -19.19 -7.01 5.52
N MET A 80 -18.64 -6.36 4.52
CA MET A 80 -17.92 -5.10 4.66
C MET A 80 -18.88 -3.98 5.09
N SER A 81 -18.37 -2.80 5.35
CA SER A 81 -19.10 -1.69 5.96
C SER A 81 -20.33 -1.20 5.16
N ARG A 82 -20.36 -1.41 3.83
CA ARG A 82 -21.49 -1.01 2.98
C ARG A 82 -22.30 -2.18 2.43
N GLY A 83 -21.97 -3.41 2.82
CA GLY A 83 -22.78 -4.58 2.54
C GLY A 83 -22.20 -5.58 1.55
N LYS A 84 -21.01 -5.35 0.95
CA LYS A 84 -20.33 -6.35 0.14
C LYS A 84 -19.98 -7.56 1.02
N HIS A 85 -20.43 -8.75 0.65
CA HIS A 85 -20.05 -9.97 1.34
C HIS A 85 -18.57 -10.27 1.18
N ILE A 86 -17.92 -10.66 2.27
CA ILE A 86 -16.49 -11.03 2.24
C ILE A 86 -16.30 -12.42 1.65
N GLN A 87 -15.11 -12.66 1.10
CA GLN A 87 -14.68 -14.00 0.68
C GLN A 87 -14.28 -14.82 1.90
N VAL A 88 -14.61 -16.12 1.89
CA VAL A 88 -14.32 -17.03 3.00
C VAL A 88 -13.53 -18.26 2.57
N GLY A 89 -12.91 -18.87 3.55
CA GLY A 89 -12.11 -20.08 3.43
C GLY A 89 -10.70 -19.80 2.91
N VAL A 90 -9.82 -20.76 3.14
CA VAL A 90 -8.44 -20.71 2.69
C VAL A 90 -8.39 -20.79 1.18
N ARG A 91 -7.69 -19.86 0.55
CA ARG A 91 -7.56 -19.72 -0.90
C ARG A 91 -6.21 -20.15 -1.41
N VAL A 92 -5.20 -20.07 -0.56
CA VAL A 92 -3.86 -20.53 -0.88
C VAL A 92 -3.87 -22.03 -1.17
N THR A 93 -3.33 -22.41 -2.32
CA THR A 93 -3.25 -23.80 -2.76
C THR A 93 -2.22 -24.57 -1.94
N LEU A 94 -2.60 -25.75 -1.45
CA LEU A 94 -1.68 -26.66 -0.77
C LEU A 94 -0.64 -27.21 -1.76
N PRO A 95 0.60 -27.41 -1.32
CA PRO A 95 1.62 -28.05 -2.15
C PRO A 95 1.26 -29.51 -2.43
N ARG A 96 1.74 -30.01 -3.57
CA ARG A 96 1.46 -31.39 -3.99
C ARG A 96 1.91 -32.41 -2.94
N GLY A 97 1.02 -33.32 -2.58
CA GLY A 97 1.28 -34.39 -1.61
C GLY A 97 0.89 -34.07 -0.17
N ILE A 98 0.56 -32.83 0.14
CA ILE A 98 0.04 -32.38 1.44
C ILE A 98 -1.49 -32.39 1.41
N LYS A 99 -2.12 -33.00 2.42
CA LYS A 99 -3.57 -33.21 2.47
C LYS A 99 -4.32 -32.10 3.20
N SER A 100 -3.66 -31.43 4.15
CA SER A 100 -4.29 -30.34 4.92
C SER A 100 -3.25 -29.35 5.44
N PHE A 101 -3.69 -28.15 5.83
CA PHE A 101 -2.82 -27.16 6.48
C PHE A 101 -2.38 -27.61 7.87
N GLU A 102 -3.16 -28.43 8.58
CA GLU A 102 -2.80 -29.01 9.85
C GLU A 102 -1.62 -30.00 9.71
N GLU A 103 -1.62 -30.80 8.63
CA GLU A 103 -0.47 -31.67 8.30
C GLU A 103 0.78 -30.83 8.09
N LEU A 104 0.69 -29.77 7.29
CA LEU A 104 1.80 -28.87 7.02
C LEU A 104 2.30 -28.17 8.29
N ALA A 105 1.39 -27.66 9.13
CA ALA A 105 1.70 -26.96 10.37
C ALA A 105 2.35 -27.86 11.45
N ASN A 106 2.27 -29.19 11.31
CA ASN A 106 2.96 -30.13 12.18
C ASN A 106 4.40 -30.43 11.75
N MET A 107 4.79 -30.04 10.53
CA MET A 107 6.15 -30.20 10.02
C MET A 107 7.08 -29.12 10.56
N LYS A 108 8.38 -29.41 10.62
CA LYS A 108 9.38 -28.40 10.97
C LYS A 108 9.69 -27.49 9.77
N PRO A 109 10.06 -26.21 10.00
CA PRO A 109 10.43 -25.30 8.91
C PRO A 109 11.47 -25.87 7.95
N LEU A 110 12.47 -26.59 8.45
CA LEU A 110 13.51 -27.22 7.63
C LEU A 110 12.96 -28.34 6.73
N GLU A 111 12.05 -29.16 7.24
CA GLU A 111 11.39 -30.24 6.47
C GLU A 111 10.54 -29.64 5.33
N ILE A 112 9.81 -28.56 5.63
CA ILE A 112 9.03 -27.80 4.63
C ILE A 112 9.97 -27.24 3.57
N LYS A 113 11.07 -26.62 3.98
CA LYS A 113 12.06 -26.02 3.09
C LYS A 113 12.71 -27.05 2.17
N GLU A 114 13.22 -28.12 2.73
CA GLU A 114 13.92 -29.18 1.97
C GLU A 114 12.98 -29.92 1.02
N GLY A 115 11.75 -30.17 1.47
CA GLY A 115 10.72 -30.82 0.67
C GLY A 115 10.09 -29.90 -0.39
N GLY A 116 10.38 -28.58 -0.37
CA GLY A 116 9.72 -27.62 -1.26
C GLY A 116 8.22 -27.51 -1.00
N LEU A 117 7.80 -27.69 0.27
CA LEU A 117 6.40 -27.78 0.67
C LEU A 117 5.81 -26.47 1.17
N PHE A 118 6.54 -25.34 1.07
CA PHE A 118 5.98 -24.06 1.45
C PHE A 118 4.98 -23.59 0.39
N PRO A 119 3.72 -23.26 0.78
CA PRO A 119 2.69 -22.87 -0.18
C PRO A 119 3.12 -21.65 -0.99
N LYS A 120 2.99 -21.71 -2.31
CA LYS A 120 3.39 -20.59 -3.19
C LYS A 120 2.63 -19.31 -2.88
N GLY A 121 1.35 -19.41 -2.49
CA GLY A 121 0.55 -18.26 -2.07
C GLY A 121 1.06 -17.54 -0.81
N PHE A 122 1.88 -18.18 0.00
CA PHE A 122 2.53 -17.59 1.17
C PHE A 122 3.89 -16.94 0.87
N MET A 123 4.43 -17.17 -0.31
CA MET A 123 5.66 -16.51 -0.75
C MET A 123 5.37 -15.08 -1.22
N PRO A 124 6.35 -14.16 -1.19
CA PRO A 124 6.20 -12.83 -1.74
C PRO A 124 5.56 -12.82 -3.13
N LEU A 125 4.66 -11.88 -3.37
CA LEU A 125 3.92 -11.76 -4.64
C LEU A 125 4.59 -10.73 -5.55
N PRO A 126 5.06 -11.13 -6.76
CA PRO A 126 5.68 -10.20 -7.69
C PRO A 126 4.67 -9.21 -8.27
N HIS A 127 5.13 -8.03 -8.62
CA HIS A 127 4.32 -7.07 -9.39
C HIS A 127 4.08 -7.60 -10.81
N VAL A 128 2.90 -7.34 -11.36
CA VAL A 128 2.49 -7.81 -12.70
C VAL A 128 3.47 -7.38 -13.80
N LYS A 129 4.07 -6.20 -13.67
CA LYS A 129 5.07 -5.67 -14.59
C LYS A 129 6.31 -5.16 -13.83
N HIS A 130 7.01 -6.08 -13.17
CA HIS A 130 8.16 -5.75 -12.32
C HIS A 130 9.34 -5.10 -13.08
N GLU A 131 9.46 -5.31 -14.37
CA GLU A 131 10.52 -4.73 -15.20
C GLU A 131 10.37 -3.22 -15.37
N ALA A 132 9.15 -2.74 -15.52
CA ALA A 132 8.86 -1.33 -15.76
C ALA A 132 8.12 -0.65 -14.60
N GLY A 133 7.34 -1.40 -13.85
CA GLY A 133 6.56 -0.88 -12.72
C GLY A 133 5.27 -0.17 -13.16
N GLY A 134 4.88 0.81 -12.37
CA GLY A 134 3.66 1.57 -12.54
C GLY A 134 2.58 1.19 -11.54
N GLN A 135 1.50 1.95 -11.54
CA GLN A 135 0.31 1.64 -10.75
C GLN A 135 -0.62 0.72 -11.55
N VAL A 136 -1.34 -0.12 -10.85
CA VAL A 136 -2.39 -0.97 -11.39
C VAL A 136 -3.67 -0.66 -10.62
N PHE A 137 -4.72 -0.31 -11.34
CA PHE A 137 -6.00 0.10 -10.77
C PHE A 137 -7.09 -0.92 -11.07
N PRO A 138 -8.02 -1.15 -10.14
CA PRO A 138 -9.22 -1.94 -10.43
C PRO A 138 -10.04 -1.33 -11.56
N GLN A 139 -10.63 -2.16 -12.41
CA GLN A 139 -11.42 -1.70 -13.55
C GLN A 139 -12.60 -0.82 -13.10
N MET A 140 -13.30 -1.21 -12.05
CA MET A 140 -14.40 -0.42 -11.48
C MET A 140 -13.98 1.01 -11.11
N HIS A 141 -12.75 1.20 -10.64
CA HIS A 141 -12.22 2.52 -10.30
C HIS A 141 -11.86 3.33 -11.55
N ILE A 142 -11.22 2.69 -12.53
CA ILE A 142 -10.90 3.28 -13.84
C ILE A 142 -12.19 3.81 -14.49
N ASP A 143 -13.23 2.99 -14.53
CA ASP A 143 -14.51 3.32 -15.14
C ASP A 143 -15.19 4.50 -14.42
N GLU A 144 -15.18 4.50 -13.08
CA GLU A 144 -15.83 5.55 -12.30
C GLU A 144 -15.10 6.90 -12.42
N ILE A 145 -13.77 6.91 -12.39
CA ILE A 145 -12.99 8.16 -12.61
C ILE A 145 -13.17 8.69 -14.03
N ASN A 146 -13.20 7.82 -15.02
CA ASN A 146 -13.49 8.22 -16.39
C ASN A 146 -14.90 8.81 -16.49
N ARG A 147 -15.90 8.18 -15.88
CA ARG A 147 -17.28 8.65 -15.87
C ARG A 147 -17.44 10.03 -15.19
N GLN A 148 -16.78 10.22 -14.04
CA GLN A 148 -16.92 11.47 -13.28
C GLN A 148 -16.04 12.60 -13.78
N GLU A 149 -14.80 12.34 -14.13
CA GLU A 149 -13.80 13.36 -14.39
C GLU A 149 -13.25 13.33 -15.84
N GLY A 150 -13.61 12.33 -16.64
CA GLY A 150 -13.04 12.14 -17.97
C GLY A 150 -11.54 11.80 -17.96
N ARG A 151 -10.98 11.44 -16.79
CA ARG A 151 -9.58 10.99 -16.66
C ARG A 151 -9.51 9.49 -16.95
N ASP A 152 -8.48 9.11 -17.68
CA ASP A 152 -8.21 7.73 -18.01
C ASP A 152 -7.02 7.22 -17.16
N LEU A 153 -7.31 6.33 -16.24
CA LEU A 153 -6.31 5.66 -15.39
C LEU A 153 -5.79 4.36 -16.01
N THR A 154 -6.15 4.07 -17.26
CA THR A 154 -5.77 2.81 -17.90
C THR A 154 -4.26 2.62 -17.90
N ARG A 155 -3.83 1.62 -17.17
CA ARG A 155 -2.46 1.10 -17.13
C ARG A 155 -2.50 -0.41 -17.25
N PHE A 156 -3.04 -1.11 -16.24
CA PHE A 156 -3.37 -2.53 -16.23
C PHE A 156 -4.70 -2.71 -15.48
N ASP A 157 -5.48 -3.71 -15.87
CA ASP A 157 -6.69 -4.08 -15.14
C ASP A 157 -6.34 -4.98 -13.97
N ILE A 158 -6.87 -4.68 -12.79
CA ILE A 158 -6.64 -5.48 -11.59
C ILE A 158 -7.32 -6.86 -11.68
N GLU A 159 -8.32 -7.05 -12.51
CA GLU A 159 -8.91 -8.36 -12.77
C GLU A 159 -7.89 -9.42 -13.18
N TYR A 160 -6.84 -9.01 -13.87
CA TYR A 160 -5.74 -9.90 -14.27
C TYR A 160 -4.69 -10.05 -13.19
N ASP A 161 -4.70 -9.17 -12.19
CA ASP A 161 -3.85 -9.29 -11.01
C ASP A 161 -4.62 -10.01 -9.89
N LEU A 162 -5.80 -9.49 -9.49
CA LEU A 162 -6.73 -10.14 -8.58
C LEU A 162 -8.17 -9.91 -9.06
N PRO A 163 -9.04 -10.94 -9.04
CA PRO A 163 -10.47 -10.74 -9.29
C PRO A 163 -11.10 -9.76 -8.31
N GLU A 164 -12.03 -8.93 -8.78
CA GLU A 164 -12.67 -7.87 -7.98
C GLU A 164 -13.36 -8.37 -6.71
N HIS A 165 -13.82 -9.62 -6.69
CA HIS A 165 -14.44 -10.18 -5.49
C HIS A 165 -13.46 -10.39 -4.33
N PHE A 166 -12.13 -10.34 -4.56
CA PHE A 166 -11.11 -10.32 -3.52
C PHE A 166 -10.64 -8.90 -3.14
N LEU A 167 -11.20 -7.89 -3.74
CA LEU A 167 -10.83 -6.49 -3.47
C LEU A 167 -11.77 -5.86 -2.42
N PRO A 168 -11.40 -4.70 -1.85
CA PRO A 168 -12.28 -3.93 -0.98
C PRO A 168 -13.63 -3.61 -1.64
N GLU A 169 -14.59 -3.23 -0.82
CA GLU A 169 -15.86 -2.68 -1.31
C GLU A 169 -15.62 -1.33 -2.01
N PHE A 170 -16.30 -1.11 -3.14
CA PHE A 170 -16.11 0.10 -3.91
C PHE A 170 -17.44 0.80 -4.25
N PRO A 171 -17.54 2.13 -4.07
CA PRO A 171 -16.61 2.99 -3.35
C PRO A 171 -16.59 2.66 -1.83
N PRO A 172 -15.47 2.82 -1.13
CA PRO A 172 -15.43 2.60 0.31
C PRO A 172 -16.21 3.67 1.09
N ALA A 173 -16.73 3.32 2.27
CA ALA A 173 -17.31 4.28 3.19
C ALA A 173 -16.25 5.20 3.81
N ILE A 174 -16.61 6.44 4.11
CA ILE A 174 -15.78 7.40 4.86
C ILE A 174 -16.39 7.62 6.24
N TYR A 175 -15.62 7.34 7.28
CA TYR A 175 -15.95 7.65 8.66
C TYR A 175 -14.98 8.72 9.18
N LEU A 176 -15.50 9.63 10.02
CA LEU A 176 -14.71 10.74 10.57
C LEU A 176 -14.70 10.70 12.10
N THR A 177 -13.52 10.78 12.70
CA THR A 177 -13.35 10.87 14.16
C THR A 177 -14.04 12.10 14.76
N THR A 178 -14.13 13.18 13.99
CA THR A 178 -14.75 14.44 14.39
C THR A 178 -16.28 14.45 14.26
N ARG A 179 -16.85 13.51 13.49
CA ARG A 179 -18.28 13.43 13.24
C ARG A 179 -18.78 11.97 13.19
N PRO A 180 -18.56 11.20 14.28
CA PRO A 180 -19.01 9.80 14.35
C PRO A 180 -20.53 9.65 14.25
N ASP A 181 -21.27 10.72 14.50
CA ASP A 181 -22.72 10.80 14.41
C ASP A 181 -23.27 10.67 12.99
N LEU A 182 -22.46 11.00 11.97
CA LEU A 182 -22.90 11.01 10.57
C LEU A 182 -22.78 9.65 9.86
N GLY A 183 -22.03 8.70 10.43
CA GLY A 183 -21.75 7.43 9.75
C GLY A 183 -20.95 7.64 8.46
N ASP A 184 -21.35 6.99 7.36
CA ASP A 184 -20.69 7.16 6.06
C ASP A 184 -20.99 8.54 5.44
N VAL A 185 -20.04 9.46 5.55
CA VAL A 185 -20.17 10.83 5.02
C VAL A 185 -20.02 10.89 3.49
N SER A 186 -19.54 9.85 2.83
CA SER A 186 -19.48 9.78 1.35
C SER A 186 -20.86 9.54 0.72
N LYS A 187 -21.85 9.13 1.53
CA LYS A 187 -23.21 8.76 1.08
C LYS A 187 -23.17 7.73 -0.06
N GLY A 188 -22.20 6.84 -0.02
CA GLY A 188 -22.04 5.80 -1.02
C GLY A 188 -21.43 6.23 -2.34
N GLN A 189 -20.86 7.42 -2.44
CA GLN A 189 -20.24 7.94 -3.64
C GLN A 189 -18.71 7.85 -3.57
N LEU A 190 -18.06 7.69 -4.72
CA LEU A 190 -16.63 7.97 -4.84
C LEU A 190 -16.44 9.48 -4.78
N VAL A 191 -15.58 9.93 -3.88
CA VAL A 191 -15.26 11.35 -3.69
C VAL A 191 -14.20 11.75 -4.70
N THR A 192 -14.52 12.76 -5.52
CA THR A 192 -13.69 13.27 -6.61
C THR A 192 -13.66 14.78 -6.60
N MET A 193 -12.89 15.41 -7.49
CA MET A 193 -12.91 16.87 -7.66
C MET A 193 -14.29 17.43 -7.98
N ASN A 194 -15.17 16.64 -8.58
CA ASN A 194 -16.48 17.11 -9.03
C ASN A 194 -17.52 17.17 -7.91
N ASN A 195 -17.35 16.40 -6.80
CA ASN A 195 -18.37 16.31 -5.75
C ASN A 195 -17.85 16.53 -4.32
N TYR A 196 -16.54 16.62 -4.07
CA TYR A 196 -15.99 16.75 -2.72
C TYR A 196 -16.57 17.94 -1.95
N TYR A 197 -16.74 19.08 -2.61
CA TYR A 197 -17.24 20.28 -1.95
C TYR A 197 -18.70 20.12 -1.53
N GLU A 198 -19.55 19.62 -2.42
CA GLU A 198 -20.97 19.41 -2.13
C GLU A 198 -21.18 18.40 -0.98
N LEU A 199 -20.39 17.34 -0.98
CA LEU A 199 -20.50 16.30 0.05
C LEU A 199 -20.01 16.76 1.42
N PHE A 200 -18.99 17.60 1.48
CA PHE A 200 -18.26 17.88 2.73
C PHE A 200 -18.37 19.32 3.24
N ASN A 201 -18.99 20.23 2.48
CA ASN A 201 -19.23 21.58 2.94
C ASN A 201 -20.15 21.57 4.19
N GLY A 202 -19.73 22.28 5.23
CA GLY A 202 -20.42 22.27 6.53
C GLY A 202 -20.10 21.06 7.44
N ILE A 203 -19.36 20.06 6.96
CA ILE A 203 -18.87 18.93 7.75
C ILE A 203 -17.43 19.16 8.20
N LEU A 204 -16.59 19.59 7.27
CA LEU A 204 -15.15 19.80 7.49
C LEU A 204 -14.83 21.26 7.83
N THR A 205 -13.76 21.47 8.58
CA THR A 205 -13.15 22.80 8.70
C THR A 205 -12.58 23.26 7.36
N PRO A 206 -12.37 24.56 7.13
CA PRO A 206 -11.78 25.04 5.88
C PRO A 206 -10.44 24.39 5.53
N LYS A 207 -9.59 24.15 6.52
CA LYS A 207 -8.28 23.49 6.32
C LYS A 207 -8.42 22.03 5.93
N GLN A 208 -9.32 21.29 6.58
CA GLN A 208 -9.61 19.89 6.24
C GLN A 208 -10.25 19.78 4.84
N LEU A 209 -11.13 20.71 4.49
CA LEU A 209 -11.76 20.74 3.16
C LEU A 209 -10.74 21.02 2.05
N GLU A 210 -9.77 21.92 2.31
CA GLU A 210 -8.64 22.16 1.41
C GLU A 210 -7.75 20.91 1.31
N GLY A 211 -7.52 20.22 2.42
CA GLY A 211 -6.79 18.95 2.43
C GLY A 211 -7.45 17.88 1.57
N LEU A 212 -8.76 17.71 1.71
CA LEU A 212 -9.54 16.79 0.88
C LEU A 212 -9.46 17.19 -0.60
N ARG A 213 -9.62 18.49 -0.92
CA ARG A 213 -9.50 19.00 -2.29
C ARG A 213 -8.14 18.61 -2.91
N LEU A 214 -7.06 18.73 -2.16
CA LEU A 214 -5.73 18.39 -2.63
C LEU A 214 -5.58 16.86 -2.82
N LEU A 215 -6.15 16.03 -1.95
CA LEU A 215 -6.08 14.57 -2.07
C LEU A 215 -6.84 14.04 -3.30
N VAL A 216 -7.91 14.72 -3.73
CA VAL A 216 -8.66 14.38 -4.95
C VAL A 216 -8.14 15.12 -6.20
N THR A 217 -7.21 16.07 -6.06
CA THR A 217 -6.60 16.77 -7.20
C THR A 217 -5.61 15.85 -7.92
N ALA A 218 -5.79 15.70 -9.22
CA ALA A 218 -4.84 14.94 -10.04
C ALA A 218 -3.57 15.76 -10.32
N PHE A 219 -2.43 15.15 -10.09
CA PHE A 219 -1.10 15.74 -10.34
C PHE A 219 -0.45 15.10 -11.58
N PRO A 220 0.27 15.88 -12.42
CA PRO A 220 1.00 15.33 -13.57
C PRO A 220 2.11 14.39 -13.10
N GLN A 221 1.98 13.12 -13.38
CA GLN A 221 2.85 12.10 -12.81
C GLN A 221 4.21 11.98 -13.49
N GLN A 222 4.24 11.99 -14.83
CA GLN A 222 5.46 11.75 -15.58
C GLN A 222 6.51 12.85 -15.48
N GLU A 223 6.14 14.03 -15.02
CA GLU A 223 7.08 15.13 -14.82
C GLU A 223 7.90 14.99 -13.54
N PHE A 224 7.52 14.09 -12.66
CA PHE A 224 8.01 14.05 -11.30
C PHE A 224 8.90 12.84 -11.00
N ASN A 225 8.72 11.77 -11.72
CA ASN A 225 9.48 10.56 -11.47
C ASN A 225 10.12 10.09 -12.77
N MET A 226 11.43 9.97 -12.76
CA MET A 226 12.23 9.58 -13.92
C MET A 226 12.56 8.08 -13.91
N THR A 227 11.59 7.26 -13.52
CA THR A 227 11.69 5.81 -13.62
C THR A 227 11.52 5.35 -15.07
N ALA A 228 11.91 4.10 -15.36
CA ALA A 228 11.89 3.56 -16.72
C ALA A 228 10.49 3.54 -17.37
N ASP A 229 9.43 3.48 -16.55
CA ASP A 229 8.03 3.55 -16.98
C ASP A 229 7.53 4.97 -17.28
N ARG A 230 8.36 6.00 -17.04
CA ARG A 230 8.02 7.42 -17.23
C ARG A 230 9.04 8.11 -18.13
N LYS A 231 9.24 7.55 -19.28
CA LYS A 231 10.24 7.97 -20.26
C LYS A 231 9.87 9.20 -21.07
N THR A 232 8.66 9.74 -20.89
CA THR A 232 8.15 10.81 -21.74
C THR A 232 8.41 12.18 -21.16
N LYS A 233 8.50 13.19 -22.03
CA LYS A 233 8.61 14.59 -21.67
C LYS A 233 7.26 15.29 -21.50
N ARG A 234 6.16 14.67 -21.91
CA ARG A 234 4.83 15.26 -21.83
C ARG A 234 4.21 14.96 -20.47
N PRO A 235 3.42 15.88 -19.92
CA PRO A 235 2.64 15.62 -18.71
C PRO A 235 1.75 14.41 -18.89
N SER A 236 1.68 13.55 -17.88
CA SER A 236 0.74 12.43 -17.86
C SER A 236 -0.68 12.95 -17.64
N ARG A 237 -1.64 12.04 -17.72
CA ARG A 237 -3.06 12.35 -17.47
C ARG A 237 -3.34 12.72 -16.01
N GLY A 238 -2.37 12.55 -15.13
CA GLY A 238 -2.46 12.87 -13.71
C GLY A 238 -3.05 11.72 -12.89
N ILE A 239 -2.57 11.63 -11.66
CA ILE A 239 -3.06 10.71 -10.62
C ILE A 239 -3.29 11.52 -9.36
N ALA A 240 -4.44 11.31 -8.71
CA ALA A 240 -4.75 11.83 -7.39
C ALA A 240 -4.38 10.82 -6.31
N CYS A 241 -4.18 11.27 -5.07
CA CYS A 241 -3.98 10.37 -3.94
C CYS A 241 -5.15 9.41 -3.77
N PHE A 242 -6.38 9.89 -3.96
CA PHE A 242 -7.60 9.10 -3.87
C PHE A 242 -7.81 8.11 -5.03
N ASP A 243 -6.99 8.15 -6.08
CA ASP A 243 -7.03 7.10 -7.10
C ASP A 243 -6.52 5.75 -6.55
N CYS A 244 -5.57 5.78 -5.61
CA CYS A 244 -5.13 4.57 -4.89
C CYS A 244 -5.83 4.44 -3.52
N HIS A 245 -5.93 5.55 -2.79
CA HIS A 245 -6.58 5.62 -1.47
C HIS A 245 -8.05 6.07 -1.62
N ALA A 246 -8.85 5.32 -2.40
CA ALA A 246 -10.24 5.65 -2.66
C ALA A 246 -11.00 5.97 -1.37
N ASN A 247 -11.61 7.16 -1.30
CA ASN A 247 -12.34 7.61 -0.12
C ASN A 247 -11.54 7.53 1.20
N GLY A 248 -10.20 7.74 1.14
CA GLY A 248 -9.34 7.62 2.30
C GLY A 248 -9.15 6.17 2.81
N HIS A 249 -9.60 5.20 2.03
CA HIS A 249 -9.36 3.78 2.29
C HIS A 249 -8.40 3.22 1.23
N THR A 250 -8.64 2.02 0.74
CA THR A 250 -7.98 1.41 -0.42
C THR A 250 -9.01 0.87 -1.39
N ASN A 251 -8.66 0.77 -2.65
CA ASN A 251 -9.45 0.08 -3.67
C ASN A 251 -8.78 -1.21 -4.16
N GLY A 252 -7.65 -1.59 -3.55
CA GLY A 252 -6.82 -2.70 -4.01
C GLY A 252 -5.85 -2.33 -5.14
N ALA A 253 -5.65 -1.04 -5.43
CA ALA A 253 -4.61 -0.61 -6.34
C ALA A 253 -3.23 -1.01 -5.83
N ILE A 254 -2.34 -1.39 -6.74
CA ILE A 254 -0.99 -1.82 -6.42
C ILE A 254 0.06 -0.97 -7.11
N HIS A 255 1.23 -0.92 -6.52
CA HIS A 255 2.39 -0.24 -7.09
C HIS A 255 3.69 -0.95 -6.71
N LEU A 256 4.82 -0.51 -7.27
CA LEU A 256 6.15 -0.93 -6.86
C LEU A 256 6.70 -0.02 -5.76
N GLU A 257 7.46 -0.61 -4.84
CA GLU A 257 8.22 0.12 -3.82
C GLU A 257 9.11 1.18 -4.47
N GLN A 258 8.79 2.44 -4.27
CA GLN A 258 9.43 3.56 -4.98
C GLN A 258 10.86 3.84 -4.50
N SER A 259 11.14 3.56 -3.24
CA SER A 259 12.44 3.84 -2.61
C SER A 259 13.55 2.86 -3.02
N VAL A 260 13.19 1.70 -3.56
CA VAL A 260 14.16 0.67 -3.94
C VAL A 260 14.74 0.91 -5.34
N ARG A 261 16.07 0.86 -5.44
CA ARG A 261 16.83 0.97 -6.68
C ARG A 261 17.85 -0.17 -6.77
N PRO A 262 18.15 -0.74 -7.95
CA PRO A 262 17.44 -0.51 -9.22
C PRO A 262 16.04 -1.09 -9.25
N GLN A 263 15.23 -0.64 -10.18
CA GLN A 263 13.79 -0.95 -10.28
C GLN A 263 13.43 -2.45 -10.26
N PRO A 264 14.18 -3.36 -10.92
CA PRO A 264 13.87 -4.79 -10.87
C PRO A 264 13.89 -5.41 -9.46
N TYR A 265 14.48 -4.74 -8.48
CA TYR A 265 14.47 -5.20 -7.08
C TYR A 265 13.29 -4.67 -6.27
N ARG A 266 12.45 -3.82 -6.86
CA ARG A 266 11.27 -3.30 -6.17
C ARG A 266 10.25 -4.41 -5.95
N SER A 267 9.77 -4.50 -4.73
CA SER A 267 8.67 -5.38 -4.37
C SER A 267 7.33 -4.78 -4.77
N ARG A 268 6.33 -5.63 -4.94
CA ARG A 268 4.93 -5.23 -5.05
C ARG A 268 4.49 -4.66 -3.70
N LEU A 269 3.74 -3.58 -3.75
CA LEU A 269 3.02 -3.02 -2.61
C LEU A 269 1.53 -2.93 -2.92
N ASP A 270 0.73 -3.38 -1.98
CA ASP A 270 -0.69 -3.13 -1.91
C ASP A 270 -0.94 -1.79 -1.22
N THR A 271 -1.92 -1.03 -1.68
CA THR A 271 -2.22 0.30 -1.16
C THR A 271 -2.87 0.19 0.23
N PRO A 272 -2.24 0.68 1.30
CA PRO A 272 -2.81 0.61 2.63
C PRO A 272 -3.96 1.60 2.81
N THR A 273 -4.84 1.32 3.77
CA THR A 273 -5.86 2.28 4.20
C THR A 273 -5.26 3.48 4.92
N LEU A 274 -5.87 4.67 4.75
CA LEU A 274 -5.56 5.86 5.55
C LEU A 274 -6.41 5.96 6.83
N ARG A 275 -7.37 5.05 7.03
CA ARG A 275 -8.18 5.02 8.26
C ARG A 275 -7.29 4.81 9.47
N GLY A 276 -7.48 5.63 10.49
CA GLY A 276 -6.73 5.55 11.73
C GLY A 276 -5.25 5.99 11.63
N VAL A 277 -4.86 6.81 10.67
CA VAL A 277 -3.48 7.35 10.62
C VAL A 277 -3.13 8.15 11.87
N ASN A 278 -4.10 8.78 12.52
CA ASN A 278 -3.92 9.55 13.74
C ASN A 278 -3.42 8.74 14.94
N ILE A 279 -3.68 7.42 14.96
CA ILE A 279 -3.18 6.54 16.04
C ILE A 279 -1.88 5.84 15.67
N GLN A 280 -1.45 5.93 14.43
CA GLN A 280 -0.22 5.31 13.99
C GLN A 280 1.01 6.17 14.38
N ARG A 281 2.14 5.51 14.57
CA ARG A 281 3.43 6.12 14.85
C ARG A 281 4.47 5.58 13.88
N LEU A 282 5.27 6.49 13.34
CA LEU A 282 6.26 6.20 12.30
C LEU A 282 5.62 5.52 11.07
N PHE A 283 5.52 6.26 10.00
CA PHE A 283 4.77 5.89 8.79
C PHE A 283 5.62 5.12 7.78
N GLY A 284 4.91 4.49 6.83
CA GLY A 284 5.49 3.57 5.86
C GLY A 284 5.73 2.16 6.44
N SER A 285 5.77 1.15 5.58
CA SER A 285 5.98 -0.26 5.98
C SER A 285 7.32 -0.49 6.70
N LYS A 286 8.28 0.39 6.50
CA LYS A 286 9.61 0.38 7.15
C LYS A 286 9.77 1.42 8.26
N ARG A 287 8.70 2.11 8.68
CA ARG A 287 8.69 3.14 9.74
C ARG A 287 9.71 4.27 9.52
N ALA A 288 9.94 4.64 8.27
CA ALA A 288 10.97 5.60 7.91
C ALA A 288 10.56 7.07 8.10
N LEU A 289 9.27 7.35 8.27
CA LEU A 289 8.68 8.68 8.30
C LEU A 289 8.04 8.96 9.66
N LYS A 290 8.17 10.18 10.17
CA LYS A 290 7.81 10.50 11.57
C LYS A 290 6.34 10.87 11.74
N THR A 291 5.80 11.65 10.81
CA THR A 291 4.46 12.23 10.88
C THR A 291 3.66 11.97 9.61
N VAL A 292 2.37 12.31 9.64
CA VAL A 292 1.52 12.25 8.44
C VAL A 292 2.01 13.23 7.38
N GLU A 293 2.49 14.40 7.79
CA GLU A 293 3.07 15.40 6.89
C GLU A 293 4.34 14.89 6.23
N ASP A 294 5.25 14.26 6.98
CA ASP A 294 6.46 13.64 6.42
C ASP A 294 6.11 12.57 5.38
N PHE A 295 5.09 11.75 5.68
CA PHE A 295 4.62 10.71 4.77
C PHE A 295 4.00 11.33 3.52
N THR A 296 3.11 12.30 3.67
CA THR A 296 2.45 13.01 2.56
C THR A 296 3.48 13.71 1.67
N GLU A 297 4.47 14.37 2.28
CA GLU A 297 5.57 15.02 1.57
C GLU A 297 6.44 14.00 0.82
N PHE A 298 6.75 12.87 1.45
CA PHE A 298 7.52 11.78 0.84
C PHE A 298 6.79 11.20 -0.38
N GLU A 299 5.50 10.91 -0.25
CA GLU A 299 4.70 10.37 -1.36
C GLU A 299 4.63 11.36 -2.53
N GLN A 300 4.43 12.64 -2.26
CA GLN A 300 4.48 13.65 -3.31
C GLN A 300 5.84 13.69 -4.00
N ARG A 301 6.94 13.70 -3.25
CA ARG A 301 8.28 13.68 -3.83
C ARG A 301 8.61 12.36 -4.51
N GLY A 302 8.30 11.25 -3.88
CA GLY A 302 8.56 9.92 -4.42
C GLY A 302 7.75 9.64 -5.68
N ALA A 303 6.46 9.99 -5.67
CA ALA A 303 5.57 9.78 -6.79
C ALA A 303 5.76 10.81 -7.92
N TYR A 304 6.08 12.07 -7.58
CA TYR A 304 6.05 13.18 -8.54
C TYR A 304 7.41 13.80 -8.84
N PHE A 305 8.41 13.69 -7.94
CA PHE A 305 9.72 14.33 -8.09
C PHE A 305 10.92 13.38 -7.96
N ASP A 306 10.68 12.10 -7.84
CA ASP A 306 11.73 11.09 -7.55
C ASP A 306 12.61 11.45 -6.32
N GLY A 307 12.00 12.09 -5.34
CA GLY A 307 12.67 12.52 -4.11
C GLY A 307 13.56 13.77 -4.24
N ASP A 308 13.66 14.39 -5.41
CA ASP A 308 14.60 15.49 -5.66
C ASP A 308 13.92 16.87 -5.54
N ILE A 309 14.24 17.57 -4.43
CA ILE A 309 13.74 18.93 -4.16
C ILE A 309 14.25 19.96 -5.20
N VAL A 310 15.42 19.75 -5.79
CA VAL A 310 15.97 20.65 -6.80
C VAL A 310 15.14 20.56 -8.09
N ILE A 311 14.69 19.36 -8.45
CA ILE A 311 13.76 19.17 -9.56
C ILE A 311 12.43 19.86 -9.26
N ALA A 312 11.90 19.76 -8.06
CA ALA A 312 10.68 20.44 -7.64
C ALA A 312 10.78 21.96 -7.83
N VAL A 313 11.87 22.56 -7.34
CA VAL A 313 12.12 24.02 -7.52
C VAL A 313 12.24 24.40 -8.98
N LYS A 314 12.98 23.63 -9.80
CA LYS A 314 13.10 23.88 -11.24
C LYS A 314 11.75 23.83 -11.98
N LYS A 315 10.79 23.09 -11.47
CA LYS A 315 9.43 23.00 -12.01
C LYS A 315 8.50 24.10 -11.45
N GLY A 316 9.05 25.07 -10.74
CA GLY A 316 8.30 26.21 -10.23
C GLY A 316 7.39 25.87 -9.03
N ILE A 317 7.64 24.77 -8.34
CA ILE A 317 6.86 24.42 -7.13
C ILE A 317 7.39 25.24 -5.97
N ASN A 318 6.51 26.03 -5.37
CA ASN A 318 6.82 26.81 -4.18
C ASN A 318 6.84 25.90 -2.95
N ILE A 319 8.00 25.77 -2.32
CA ILE A 319 8.18 24.92 -1.12
C ILE A 319 7.35 25.45 0.07
N LEU A 320 7.17 26.76 0.21
CA LEU A 320 6.38 27.34 1.28
C LEU A 320 4.88 27.08 1.10
N ASP A 321 4.37 27.29 -0.09
CA ASP A 321 2.97 26.95 -0.43
C ASP A 321 2.74 25.45 -0.27
N ARG A 322 3.71 24.65 -0.67
CA ARG A 322 3.68 23.22 -0.51
C ARG A 322 3.64 22.79 0.95
N GLY A 323 4.37 23.44 1.84
CA GLY A 323 4.29 23.18 3.28
C GLY A 323 2.87 23.35 3.82
N ALA A 324 2.19 24.44 3.48
CA ALA A 324 0.80 24.67 3.85
C ALA A 324 -0.17 23.63 3.26
N GLN A 325 0.04 23.22 2.00
CA GLN A 325 -0.75 22.20 1.34
C GLN A 325 -0.58 20.82 2.01
N VAL A 326 0.65 20.44 2.29
CA VAL A 326 0.96 19.17 3.00
C VAL A 326 0.28 19.12 4.36
N GLN A 327 0.32 20.24 5.13
CA GLN A 327 -0.39 20.33 6.40
C GLN A 327 -1.91 20.20 6.25
N ALA A 328 -2.50 20.83 5.24
CA ALA A 328 -3.94 20.71 4.99
C ALA A 328 -4.31 19.25 4.64
N MET A 329 -3.51 18.57 3.81
CA MET A 329 -3.70 17.16 3.48
C MET A 329 -3.59 16.27 4.72
N ALA A 330 -2.60 16.51 5.59
CA ALA A 330 -2.43 15.76 6.83
C ALA A 330 -3.64 15.94 7.77
N GLU A 331 -4.12 17.17 7.96
CA GLU A 331 -5.29 17.49 8.79
C GLU A 331 -6.56 16.72 8.37
N PHE A 332 -6.75 16.51 7.06
CA PHE A 332 -7.87 15.67 6.61
C PHE A 332 -7.58 14.19 6.85
N GLN A 333 -6.39 13.72 6.56
CA GLN A 333 -6.05 12.30 6.77
C GLN A 333 -6.18 11.89 8.24
N GLU A 334 -5.81 12.76 9.18
CA GLU A 334 -5.85 12.48 10.62
C GLU A 334 -7.25 12.32 11.19
N ILE A 335 -8.29 12.76 10.49
CA ILE A 335 -9.67 12.57 10.92
C ILE A 335 -10.36 11.35 10.29
N LEU A 336 -9.69 10.63 9.40
CA LEU A 336 -10.22 9.40 8.81
C LEU A 336 -10.27 8.28 9.87
N ASP A 337 -11.48 7.79 10.15
CA ASP A 337 -11.73 6.81 11.19
C ASP A 337 -11.94 5.40 10.64
N PHE A 338 -11.78 4.44 11.52
CA PHE A 338 -12.16 3.06 11.27
C PHE A 338 -13.67 2.90 11.14
N PRO A 339 -14.13 1.85 10.45
CA PRO A 339 -15.55 1.52 10.47
C PRO A 339 -16.02 1.21 11.90
N PRO A 340 -17.32 1.42 12.20
CA PRO A 340 -17.88 1.05 13.48
C PRO A 340 -17.71 -0.44 13.79
N ALA A 341 -17.35 -0.76 15.03
CA ALA A 341 -17.24 -2.12 15.53
C ALA A 341 -18.21 -2.32 16.71
N PRO A 342 -19.49 -2.54 16.46
CA PRO A 342 -20.55 -2.48 17.49
C PRO A 342 -20.46 -3.60 18.53
N LYS A 343 -19.63 -4.61 18.29
CA LYS A 343 -19.37 -5.71 19.23
C LYS A 343 -18.22 -5.43 20.18
N LEU A 344 -17.46 -4.35 19.97
CA LEU A 344 -16.32 -3.99 20.83
C LEU A 344 -16.70 -2.90 21.82
N ASP A 345 -16.11 -2.96 23.00
CA ASP A 345 -16.11 -1.89 23.98
C ASP A 345 -15.02 -0.84 23.68
N VAL A 346 -14.92 0.18 24.53
CA VAL A 346 -13.94 1.27 24.38
C VAL A 346 -12.47 0.82 24.56
N PHE A 347 -12.27 -0.35 25.15
CA PHE A 347 -10.94 -0.96 25.31
C PHE A 347 -10.60 -1.91 24.16
N GLY A 348 -11.51 -2.04 23.18
CA GLY A 348 -11.36 -2.94 22.04
C GLY A 348 -11.66 -4.41 22.37
N ARG A 349 -12.31 -4.72 23.51
CA ARG A 349 -12.68 -6.09 23.90
C ARG A 349 -14.11 -6.40 23.48
N LEU A 350 -14.41 -7.68 23.23
CA LEU A 350 -15.78 -8.09 22.90
C LEU A 350 -16.73 -7.84 24.06
N ILE A 351 -17.87 -7.22 23.73
CA ILE A 351 -19.02 -7.10 24.62
C ILE A 351 -19.71 -8.47 24.63
N LYS A 352 -19.64 -9.19 25.75
CA LYS A 352 -20.09 -10.59 25.86
C LYS A 352 -21.53 -10.83 25.40
N GLU A 353 -22.40 -9.86 25.68
CA GLU A 353 -23.83 -9.92 25.36
C GLU A 353 -24.11 -9.76 23.85
N LYS A 354 -23.14 -9.23 23.10
CA LYS A 354 -23.25 -9.01 21.66
C LYS A 354 -22.45 -10.03 20.83
N ALA A 355 -21.58 -10.78 21.48
CA ALA A 355 -20.70 -11.71 20.83
C ALA A 355 -21.24 -13.15 20.83
N THR A 356 -20.96 -13.88 19.77
CA THR A 356 -21.24 -15.32 19.68
C THR A 356 -20.21 -16.12 20.49
N SER A 357 -20.52 -17.38 20.79
CA SER A 357 -19.57 -18.29 21.47
C SER A 357 -18.28 -18.47 20.68
N SER A 358 -18.35 -18.53 19.35
CA SER A 358 -17.18 -18.66 18.48
C SER A 358 -16.28 -17.42 18.54
N GLU A 359 -16.88 -16.23 18.48
CA GLU A 359 -16.15 -14.96 18.58
C GLU A 359 -15.43 -14.81 19.93
N LEU A 360 -16.10 -15.18 21.04
CA LEU A 360 -15.49 -15.16 22.38
C LEU A 360 -14.31 -16.12 22.50
N LYS A 361 -14.44 -17.36 21.97
CA LYS A 361 -13.31 -18.31 21.92
C LYS A 361 -12.18 -17.79 21.03
N GLY A 362 -12.51 -17.13 19.89
CA GLY A 362 -11.54 -16.49 19.02
C GLY A 362 -10.78 -15.38 19.72
N GLU A 363 -11.45 -14.58 20.54
CA GLU A 363 -10.81 -13.57 21.39
C GLU A 363 -9.85 -14.22 22.38
N GLU A 364 -10.25 -15.28 23.08
CA GLU A 364 -9.40 -16.02 24.00
C GLU A 364 -8.15 -16.58 23.29
N LEU A 365 -8.32 -17.12 22.09
CA LEU A 365 -7.20 -17.60 21.26
C LEU A 365 -6.27 -16.45 20.86
N PHE A 366 -6.79 -15.32 20.43
CA PHE A 366 -6.03 -14.16 20.03
C PHE A 366 -5.10 -13.65 21.14
N PHE A 367 -5.61 -13.58 22.37
CA PHE A 367 -4.82 -13.18 23.55
C PHE A 367 -3.98 -14.30 24.14
N GLY A 368 -4.35 -15.56 23.90
CA GLY A 368 -3.74 -16.75 24.45
C GLY A 368 -2.84 -17.51 23.46
N LYS A 369 -3.33 -18.70 23.03
CA LYS A 369 -2.57 -19.67 22.23
C LYS A 369 -2.05 -19.11 20.92
N ALA A 370 -2.83 -18.31 20.22
CA ALA A 370 -2.43 -17.71 18.93
C ALA A 370 -1.43 -16.56 19.06
N LYS A 371 -1.25 -16.00 20.26
CA LYS A 371 -0.23 -14.98 20.59
C LYS A 371 -0.33 -13.68 19.77
N CYS A 372 -1.44 -13.43 19.07
CA CYS A 372 -1.59 -12.28 18.19
C CYS A 372 -1.48 -10.94 18.93
N ALA A 373 -2.00 -10.89 20.18
CA ALA A 373 -1.97 -9.71 21.03
C ALA A 373 -0.55 -9.27 21.46
N ARG A 374 0.49 -10.08 21.20
CA ARG A 374 1.88 -9.68 21.47
C ARG A 374 2.33 -8.51 20.59
N CYS A 375 1.78 -8.44 19.39
CA CYS A 375 2.07 -7.40 18.39
C CYS A 375 0.83 -6.53 18.15
N HIS A 376 -0.35 -7.12 18.12
CA HIS A 376 -1.62 -6.45 17.85
C HIS A 376 -2.35 -6.11 19.14
N THR A 377 -1.91 -5.03 19.81
CA THR A 377 -2.42 -4.58 21.11
C THR A 377 -3.70 -3.75 20.95
N PRO A 378 -4.81 -4.07 21.71
CA PRO A 378 -6.01 -3.24 21.69
C PRO A 378 -5.73 -1.82 22.27
N PRO A 379 -6.60 -0.82 22.02
CA PRO A 379 -7.91 -0.94 21.37
C PRO A 379 -7.87 -0.95 19.85
N TYR A 380 -6.74 -0.58 19.23
CA TYR A 380 -6.60 -0.48 17.77
C TYR A 380 -5.89 -1.69 17.14
N TYR A 381 -5.42 -2.61 17.97
CA TYR A 381 -4.77 -3.84 17.56
C TYR A 381 -3.48 -3.59 16.76
N THR A 382 -2.66 -2.69 17.28
CA THR A 382 -1.29 -2.42 16.83
C THR A 382 -0.46 -1.91 18.01
N ASP A 383 0.83 -2.22 18.03
CA ASP A 383 1.83 -1.61 18.91
C ASP A 383 2.73 -0.61 18.16
N ASN A 384 2.49 -0.43 16.87
CA ASN A 384 3.30 0.41 15.99
C ASN A 384 4.79 -0.01 15.87
N LEU A 385 5.16 -1.22 16.26
CA LEU A 385 6.52 -1.74 16.13
C LEU A 385 6.74 -2.43 14.77
N MET A 386 7.93 -2.96 14.57
CA MET A 386 8.31 -3.72 13.38
C MET A 386 8.68 -5.15 13.77
N TYR A 387 8.28 -6.10 12.93
CA TYR A 387 8.54 -7.52 13.15
C TYR A 387 9.07 -8.20 11.90
N ASP A 388 10.15 -8.95 12.07
CA ASP A 388 10.70 -9.81 11.04
C ASP A 388 10.11 -11.21 11.19
N LEU A 389 9.26 -11.59 10.25
CA LEU A 389 8.58 -12.88 10.25
C LEU A 389 9.47 -14.03 9.81
N LYS A 390 10.64 -13.73 9.21
CA LYS A 390 11.63 -14.71 8.71
C LYS A 390 10.99 -15.80 7.84
N VAL A 391 10.12 -15.37 6.93
CA VAL A 391 9.36 -16.29 6.05
C VAL A 391 10.30 -17.11 5.16
N GLU A 392 11.45 -16.56 4.79
CA GLU A 392 12.48 -17.22 3.97
C GLU A 392 13.08 -18.48 4.60
N ARG A 393 12.87 -18.73 5.90
CA ARG A 393 13.31 -20.00 6.53
C ARG A 393 12.52 -21.21 6.07
N PHE A 394 11.37 -21.00 5.41
CA PHE A 394 10.48 -22.07 4.96
C PHE A 394 10.67 -22.48 3.50
N TYR A 395 11.41 -21.72 2.69
CA TYR A 395 11.62 -22.03 1.28
C TYR A 395 13.08 -21.85 0.86
N LYS A 396 13.47 -22.59 -0.18
CA LYS A 396 14.79 -22.42 -0.82
C LYS A 396 14.80 -21.11 -1.61
N ASP A 397 15.99 -20.66 -1.95
CA ASP A 397 16.20 -19.45 -2.72
C ASP A 397 15.23 -19.36 -3.89
N ALA A 398 14.31 -18.41 -3.83
CA ALA A 398 13.31 -18.16 -4.83
C ALA A 398 13.72 -17.01 -5.72
N LEU A 399 13.33 -17.06 -6.99
CA LEU A 399 13.42 -15.90 -7.88
C LEU A 399 12.13 -15.10 -7.79
N ILE A 400 12.26 -13.84 -7.39
CA ILE A 400 11.18 -12.85 -7.43
C ILE A 400 11.64 -11.76 -8.39
N ASN A 401 10.79 -11.41 -9.35
CA ASN A 401 11.14 -10.44 -10.38
C ASN A 401 12.42 -10.83 -11.16
N GLY A 402 12.64 -12.12 -11.37
CA GLY A 402 13.86 -12.61 -12.04
C GLY A 402 15.16 -12.47 -11.24
N LYS A 403 15.09 -12.08 -9.96
CA LYS A 403 16.22 -11.94 -9.05
C LYS A 403 16.07 -12.87 -7.86
N GLN A 404 17.19 -13.29 -7.30
CA GLN A 404 17.18 -14.04 -6.05
C GLN A 404 16.45 -13.23 -4.98
N ALA A 405 15.44 -13.83 -4.36
CA ALA A 405 14.67 -13.18 -3.32
C ALA A 405 15.56 -12.92 -2.09
N PHE A 406 15.54 -11.68 -1.64
CA PHE A 406 16.09 -11.32 -0.35
C PHE A 406 15.05 -11.54 0.74
N ALA A 407 15.50 -11.68 1.99
CA ALA A 407 14.62 -11.63 3.14
C ALA A 407 13.84 -10.32 3.17
N GLU A 408 12.54 -10.37 3.45
CA GLU A 408 11.69 -9.18 3.50
C GLU A 408 12.11 -8.25 4.66
N GLY A 409 12.72 -8.85 5.70
CA GLY A 409 13.14 -8.16 6.91
C GLY A 409 11.95 -7.63 7.72
N PRO A 410 12.21 -6.76 8.70
CA PRO A 410 11.16 -6.24 9.56
C PRO A 410 10.17 -5.36 8.79
N ILE A 411 8.87 -5.58 9.04
CA ILE A 411 7.74 -4.82 8.50
C ILE A 411 6.91 -4.28 9.66
N LYS A 412 6.37 -3.08 9.49
CA LYS A 412 5.53 -2.42 10.48
C LYS A 412 4.26 -3.22 10.76
N ASN A 413 3.89 -3.27 12.03
CA ASN A 413 2.61 -3.79 12.49
C ASN A 413 1.52 -2.72 12.31
N PHE A 414 0.57 -2.97 11.43
CA PHE A 414 -0.57 -2.09 11.17
C PHE A 414 -1.77 -2.43 12.06
N PRO A 415 -2.71 -1.47 12.27
CA PRO A 415 -3.95 -1.73 12.99
C PRO A 415 -4.78 -2.84 12.34
N LEU A 416 -5.47 -3.66 13.15
CA LEU A 416 -6.44 -4.64 12.63
C LEU A 416 -7.88 -4.14 12.67
N ARG A 417 -8.15 -2.92 13.16
CA ARG A 417 -9.49 -2.33 13.11
C ARG A 417 -9.92 -2.13 11.66
N GLY A 418 -11.12 -2.59 11.33
CA GLY A 418 -11.63 -2.58 9.97
C GLY A 418 -11.01 -3.61 9.04
N LEU A 419 -10.37 -4.66 9.59
CA LEU A 419 -9.67 -5.69 8.84
C LEU A 419 -10.50 -6.29 7.69
N LYS A 420 -11.77 -6.59 7.95
CA LYS A 420 -12.66 -7.21 6.95
C LYS A 420 -12.94 -6.35 5.72
N ASP A 421 -12.75 -5.03 5.83
CA ASP A 421 -12.96 -4.07 4.74
C ASP A 421 -11.73 -3.94 3.82
N SER A 422 -10.59 -4.52 4.18
CA SER A 422 -9.28 -4.22 3.60
C SER A 422 -8.55 -5.44 3.00
N PRO A 423 -9.23 -6.36 2.28
CA PRO A 423 -8.51 -7.35 1.49
C PRO A 423 -7.83 -6.69 0.27
N PRO A 424 -6.78 -7.29 -0.31
CA PRO A 424 -6.03 -8.45 0.19
C PRO A 424 -5.10 -8.08 1.36
N TYR A 425 -4.51 -9.05 2.01
CA TYR A 425 -3.75 -8.87 3.25
C TYR A 425 -2.25 -9.03 3.06
N LEU A 426 -1.47 -8.54 4.05
CA LEU A 426 -0.05 -8.24 4.05
C LEU A 426 0.29 -7.08 3.10
N HIS A 427 1.53 -6.59 3.23
CA HIS A 427 2.01 -5.39 2.51
C HIS A 427 2.07 -5.53 0.99
N ASP A 428 2.02 -6.74 0.45
CA ASP A 428 2.01 -7.03 -0.98
C ASP A 428 0.70 -7.68 -1.47
N GLY A 429 -0.30 -7.82 -0.58
CA GLY A 429 -1.61 -8.36 -0.92
C GLY A 429 -1.61 -9.85 -1.26
N ARG A 430 -0.65 -10.64 -0.73
CA ARG A 430 -0.52 -12.07 -1.07
C ARG A 430 -1.55 -12.99 -0.39
N LEU A 431 -2.23 -12.54 0.64
CA LEU A 431 -3.25 -13.33 1.35
C LEU A 431 -4.64 -12.78 0.99
N LEU A 432 -5.49 -13.62 0.44
CA LEU A 432 -6.74 -13.17 -0.18
C LEU A 432 -7.91 -13.10 0.82
N THR A 433 -7.82 -13.85 1.92
CA THR A 433 -8.88 -13.93 2.95
C THR A 433 -8.30 -13.83 4.35
N ILE A 434 -9.15 -13.58 5.34
CA ILE A 434 -8.77 -13.66 6.76
C ILE A 434 -8.37 -15.10 7.12
N ASP A 435 -9.03 -16.10 6.52
CA ASP A 435 -8.67 -17.52 6.67
C ASP A 435 -7.23 -17.79 6.20
N ASP A 436 -6.83 -17.25 5.02
CA ASP A 436 -5.44 -17.35 4.55
C ASP A 436 -4.47 -16.71 5.55
N THR A 437 -4.86 -15.58 6.14
CA THR A 437 -4.04 -14.85 7.12
C THR A 437 -3.84 -15.69 8.38
N VAL A 438 -4.89 -16.32 8.88
CA VAL A 438 -4.80 -17.21 10.04
C VAL A 438 -3.93 -18.44 9.75
N GLU A 439 -4.07 -19.06 8.58
CA GLU A 439 -3.22 -20.18 8.17
C GLU A 439 -1.75 -19.77 8.00
N PHE A 440 -1.49 -18.62 7.40
CA PHE A 440 -0.14 -18.10 7.26
C PHE A 440 0.55 -17.95 8.62
N PHE A 441 -0.09 -17.24 9.57
CA PHE A 441 0.48 -17.05 10.89
C PHE A 441 0.52 -18.33 11.73
N ASN A 442 -0.46 -19.24 11.53
CA ASN A 442 -0.43 -20.57 12.15
C ASN A 442 0.84 -21.33 11.75
N LEU A 443 1.21 -21.30 10.46
CA LEU A 443 2.42 -21.92 9.95
C LEU A 443 3.69 -21.19 10.40
N ILE A 444 3.75 -19.87 10.21
CA ILE A 444 4.94 -19.05 10.50
C ILE A 444 5.31 -19.08 11.99
N PHE A 445 4.34 -19.08 12.89
CA PHE A 445 4.59 -19.10 14.35
C PHE A 445 4.48 -20.50 14.98
N GLU A 446 4.29 -21.55 14.17
CA GLU A 446 4.20 -22.93 14.62
C GLU A 446 3.13 -23.09 15.73
N LEU A 447 1.97 -22.43 15.57
CA LEU A 447 0.94 -22.35 16.61
C LEU A 447 0.16 -23.64 16.80
N LYS A 448 0.09 -24.49 15.77
CA LYS A 448 -0.62 -25.80 15.76
C LYS A 448 -2.08 -25.65 16.18
N LEU A 449 -2.76 -24.66 15.59
CA LEU A 449 -4.19 -24.46 15.81
C LEU A 449 -4.99 -25.57 15.13
N THR A 450 -6.04 -26.03 15.81
CA THR A 450 -7.01 -26.96 15.20
C THR A 450 -7.89 -26.21 14.19
N LYS A 451 -8.64 -26.94 13.38
CA LYS A 451 -9.57 -26.37 12.43
C LYS A 451 -10.63 -25.48 13.12
N GLU A 452 -11.16 -25.94 14.25
CA GLU A 452 -12.14 -25.21 15.06
C GLU A 452 -11.54 -23.94 15.64
N GLU A 453 -10.33 -24.02 16.22
CA GLU A 453 -9.62 -22.85 16.75
C GLU A 453 -9.36 -21.78 15.68
N LYS A 454 -9.04 -22.20 14.44
CA LYS A 454 -8.86 -21.26 13.32
C LYS A 454 -10.18 -20.61 12.93
N THR A 455 -11.27 -21.37 12.89
CA THR A 455 -12.62 -20.83 12.62
C THR A 455 -13.04 -19.82 13.69
N ASP A 456 -12.83 -20.13 14.96
CA ASP A 456 -13.14 -19.22 16.07
C ASP A 456 -12.27 -17.95 16.00
N LEU A 457 -10.99 -18.09 15.68
CA LEU A 457 -10.10 -16.93 15.52
C LEU A 457 -10.50 -16.02 14.35
N VAL A 458 -10.90 -16.60 13.20
CA VAL A 458 -11.45 -15.85 12.05
C VAL A 458 -12.71 -15.10 12.45
N ALA A 459 -13.62 -15.75 13.19
CA ALA A 459 -14.85 -15.11 13.65
C ALA A 459 -14.58 -13.87 14.53
N PHE A 460 -13.59 -13.95 15.42
CA PHE A 460 -13.16 -12.81 16.21
C PHE A 460 -12.55 -11.69 15.34
N LEU A 461 -11.63 -12.03 14.43
CA LEU A 461 -10.98 -11.06 13.55
C LEU A 461 -11.98 -10.28 12.68
N GLN A 462 -13.09 -10.90 12.32
CA GLN A 462 -14.19 -10.25 11.58
C GLN A 462 -14.98 -9.23 12.42
N CYS A 463 -14.81 -9.23 13.75
CA CYS A 463 -15.42 -8.24 14.63
C CYS A 463 -14.62 -6.94 14.77
N LEU A 464 -13.32 -6.96 14.36
CA LEU A 464 -12.42 -5.82 14.50
C LEU A 464 -12.66 -4.79 13.40
#